data_324f0c9762cf1bab77faff83924ca099
#
_entry.id   324f0c9762cf1bab77faff83924ca099
#
_cell.length_a   1.000
_cell.length_b   1.000
_cell.length_c   1.000
_cell.angle_alpha   90.00
_cell.angle_beta   90.00
_cell.angle_gamma   90.00
#
_symmetry.space_group_name_H-M   'P 1'
#
loop_
_entity.id
_entity.type
_entity.pdbx_description
1 polymer ?
#
loop_
_entity_poly.entity_id
_entity_poly.type
_entity_poly.pdbx_seq_one_letter_code
_entity_poly.pdbx_strand_id
1 'polypeptide(L)'
;SGVWTGAMALTEGNAGSDLGLLKTTAVPRPDGSWTVTGSKIFISSGDHDMAENVIHLVLARIPDAPAGTKGISLFLCPKVLVNDDGSLGARNAISVGALEHKMGIHAQPTCVMNYDGCQGWMVGEPNRGLAAMFTMMNAERLFVGVQGLGVADASGQTALAYARERLQGRVPGRSGTVPIIAHADVRRTLLSMQSFIEAARAMVVHTALEMDREKFHPDAAVRQRAGENVALLTPVIKAALTDFGFEATVAGQQVLGGHGYIREWGQEQYVRDARIA
;
A
#
# COMPACT_ATOMS: atom_id res chain seq x y z
N SER A 1 -6.68 -6.68 -15.79
CA SER A 1 -6.50 -8.01 -16.39
C SER A 1 -5.19 -8.70 -15.95
N GLY A 2 -4.18 -7.98 -15.40
CA GLY A 2 -2.94 -8.54 -14.91
C GLY A 2 -1.86 -8.82 -15.98
N VAL A 3 -2.15 -8.55 -17.25
CA VAL A 3 -1.15 -8.67 -18.32
C VAL A 3 -0.07 -7.59 -18.18
N TRP A 4 -0.47 -6.39 -17.86
CA TRP A 4 0.42 -5.29 -17.48
C TRP A 4 0.15 -4.84 -16.06
N THR A 5 1.19 -4.39 -15.37
CA THR A 5 1.09 -3.84 -14.01
C THR A 5 1.33 -2.33 -14.02
N GLY A 6 1.03 -1.68 -12.89
CA GLY A 6 1.25 -0.26 -12.69
C GLY A 6 2.16 0.03 -11.51
N ALA A 7 2.91 1.11 -11.57
CA ALA A 7 3.70 1.61 -10.46
C ALA A 7 3.49 3.11 -10.27
N MET A 8 3.40 3.55 -9.01
CA MET A 8 3.33 4.96 -8.64
C MET A 8 4.73 5.50 -8.35
N ALA A 9 5.15 6.54 -9.05
CA ALA A 9 6.47 7.13 -8.92
C ALA A 9 6.37 8.59 -8.43
N LEU A 10 6.28 8.76 -7.10
CA LEU A 10 6.11 10.04 -6.42
C LEU A 10 7.42 10.53 -5.77
N THR A 11 7.93 9.74 -4.83
CA THR A 11 8.98 10.09 -3.87
C THR A 11 10.34 10.23 -4.53
N GLU A 12 11.07 11.27 -4.13
CA GLU A 12 12.49 11.49 -4.46
C GLU A 12 13.33 11.55 -3.20
N GLY A 13 14.63 11.42 -3.29
CA GLY A 13 15.54 11.48 -2.13
C GLY A 13 15.43 12.75 -1.31
N ASN A 14 14.97 13.84 -1.91
CA ASN A 14 14.74 15.14 -1.27
C ASN A 14 13.26 15.51 -1.09
N ALA A 15 12.33 14.69 -1.54
CA ALA A 15 10.89 14.98 -1.57
C ALA A 15 10.07 13.73 -1.24
N GLY A 16 9.75 13.54 0.04
CA GLY A 16 8.90 12.45 0.54
C GLY A 16 7.56 13.00 1.02
N SER A 17 7.46 13.41 2.28
CA SER A 17 6.26 14.02 2.85
C SER A 17 5.89 15.35 2.19
N ASP A 18 6.88 16.14 1.79
CA ASP A 18 6.69 17.37 0.98
C ASP A 18 7.07 17.11 -0.47
N LEU A 19 6.08 16.71 -1.29
CA LEU A 19 6.23 16.54 -2.73
C LEU A 19 6.44 17.87 -3.47
N GLY A 20 6.18 19.01 -2.82
CA GLY A 20 6.44 20.33 -3.39
C GLY A 20 7.92 20.57 -3.75
N LEU A 21 8.82 19.75 -3.21
CA LEU A 21 10.27 19.81 -3.45
C LEU A 21 10.77 18.90 -4.57
N LEU A 22 9.91 18.15 -5.25
CA LEU A 22 10.34 17.23 -6.31
C LEU A 22 11.02 17.94 -7.47
N LYS A 23 12.05 17.28 -8.03
CA LYS A 23 12.96 17.81 -9.06
C LYS A 23 12.81 17.12 -10.41
N THR A 24 12.14 15.98 -10.50
CA THR A 24 11.86 15.31 -11.78
C THR A 24 11.18 16.29 -12.72
N THR A 25 11.67 16.37 -13.96
CA THR A 25 11.19 17.30 -14.98
C THR A 25 10.55 16.56 -16.15
N ALA A 26 9.64 17.23 -16.84
CA ALA A 26 9.06 16.76 -18.08
C ALA A 26 9.08 17.90 -19.11
N VAL A 27 9.67 17.65 -20.28
CA VAL A 27 9.80 18.65 -21.36
C VAL A 27 8.98 18.16 -22.57
N PRO A 28 8.14 19.03 -23.20
CA PRO A 28 7.31 18.62 -24.31
C PRO A 28 8.15 18.28 -25.55
N ARG A 29 7.67 17.31 -26.36
CA ARG A 29 8.22 16.94 -27.66
C ARG A 29 7.29 17.41 -28.79
N PRO A 30 7.81 17.55 -30.02
CA PRO A 30 6.99 17.95 -31.15
C PRO A 30 5.85 16.98 -31.53
N ASP A 31 6.00 15.71 -31.17
CA ASP A 31 5.02 14.62 -31.38
C ASP A 31 3.89 14.56 -30.37
N GLY A 32 3.82 15.51 -29.42
CA GLY A 32 2.82 15.55 -28.36
C GLY A 32 3.16 14.69 -27.15
N SER A 33 4.23 13.91 -27.20
CA SER A 33 4.77 13.21 -26.04
C SER A 33 5.68 14.12 -25.19
N TRP A 34 6.21 13.60 -24.10
CA TRP A 34 7.07 14.31 -23.15
C TRP A 34 8.35 13.53 -22.89
N THR A 35 9.43 14.24 -22.68
CA THR A 35 10.70 13.69 -22.19
C THR A 35 10.72 13.85 -20.68
N VAL A 36 10.66 12.74 -19.93
CA VAL A 36 10.68 12.74 -18.47
C VAL A 36 12.07 12.35 -17.97
N THR A 37 12.65 13.20 -17.08
CA THR A 37 14.00 13.00 -16.54
C THR A 37 14.03 13.21 -15.04
N GLY A 38 14.58 12.24 -14.30
CA GLY A 38 14.73 12.30 -12.85
C GLY A 38 14.90 10.93 -12.22
N SER A 39 14.97 10.89 -10.90
CA SER A 39 15.08 9.65 -10.14
C SER A 39 14.02 9.61 -9.03
N LYS A 40 13.40 8.47 -8.85
CA LYS A 40 12.39 8.20 -7.82
C LYS A 40 12.84 7.07 -6.93
N ILE A 41 12.53 7.16 -5.64
CA ILE A 41 12.90 6.15 -4.64
C ILE A 41 11.65 5.52 -4.02
N PHE A 42 11.83 4.34 -3.44
CA PHE A 42 10.77 3.57 -2.78
C PHE A 42 9.61 3.19 -3.70
N ILE A 43 9.91 2.92 -4.97
CA ILE A 43 8.87 2.55 -5.95
C ILE A 43 8.57 1.05 -5.84
N SER A 44 7.42 0.75 -5.26
CA SER A 44 6.92 -0.61 -5.13
C SER A 44 6.62 -1.20 -6.51
N SER A 45 7.18 -2.38 -6.78
CA SER A 45 7.04 -3.08 -8.07
C SER A 45 7.40 -2.20 -9.28
N GLY A 46 8.39 -1.31 -9.12
CA GLY A 46 8.83 -0.41 -10.19
C GLY A 46 9.38 -1.13 -11.42
N ASP A 47 9.99 -2.29 -11.24
CA ASP A 47 10.35 -3.21 -12.32
C ASP A 47 10.31 -4.66 -11.81
N HIS A 48 9.86 -5.56 -12.67
CA HIS A 48 9.84 -7.01 -12.46
C HIS A 48 9.55 -7.73 -13.80
N ASP A 49 9.64 -9.06 -13.80
CA ASP A 49 9.43 -9.93 -14.96
C ASP A 49 8.11 -10.73 -14.90
N MET A 50 7.25 -10.46 -13.90
CA MET A 50 5.95 -11.14 -13.72
C MET A 50 4.85 -10.60 -14.65
N ALA A 51 5.11 -9.50 -15.37
CA ALA A 51 4.20 -8.90 -16.33
C ALA A 51 4.97 -8.46 -17.57
N GLU A 52 4.30 -8.44 -18.71
CA GLU A 52 4.90 -8.05 -19.99
C GLU A 52 5.35 -6.58 -20.00
N ASN A 53 4.65 -5.73 -19.28
CA ASN A 53 4.95 -4.31 -19.17
C ASN A 53 4.61 -3.76 -17.77
N VAL A 54 5.30 -2.70 -17.37
CA VAL A 54 4.99 -1.91 -16.18
C VAL A 54 4.72 -0.47 -16.61
N ILE A 55 3.54 0.04 -16.25
CA ILE A 55 3.12 1.40 -16.58
C ILE A 55 3.36 2.29 -15.36
N HIS A 56 4.30 3.23 -15.49
CA HIS A 56 4.63 4.14 -14.41
C HIS A 56 3.74 5.39 -14.48
N LEU A 57 3.13 5.76 -13.36
CA LEU A 57 2.50 7.05 -13.14
C LEU A 57 3.50 7.95 -12.39
N VAL A 58 4.13 8.87 -13.13
CA VAL A 58 5.27 9.67 -12.66
C VAL A 58 4.84 11.10 -12.40
N LEU A 59 5.09 11.60 -11.18
CA LEU A 59 4.94 13.02 -10.88
C LEU A 59 6.21 13.78 -11.31
N ALA A 60 6.02 14.83 -12.11
CA ALA A 60 7.09 15.67 -12.63
C ALA A 60 6.66 17.14 -12.76
N ARG A 61 7.63 18.03 -12.95
CA ARG A 61 7.41 19.45 -13.23
C ARG A 61 7.61 19.73 -14.71
N ILE A 62 6.71 20.50 -15.28
CA ILE A 62 6.86 21.06 -16.61
C ILE A 62 7.62 22.39 -16.56
N PRO A 63 8.15 22.91 -17.71
CA PRO A 63 8.70 24.25 -17.77
C PRO A 63 7.73 25.32 -17.26
N ASP A 64 8.24 26.31 -16.58
CA ASP A 64 7.48 27.44 -16.01
C ASP A 64 6.39 27.06 -15.01
N ALA A 65 6.40 25.84 -14.49
CA ALA A 65 5.46 25.41 -13.48
C ALA A 65 5.60 26.18 -12.17
N PRO A 66 4.50 26.55 -11.49
CA PRO A 66 4.57 27.24 -10.21
C PRO A 66 5.29 26.39 -9.16
N ALA A 67 5.91 27.04 -8.18
CA ALA A 67 6.57 26.36 -7.07
C ALA A 67 5.58 25.57 -6.20
N GLY A 68 6.10 24.61 -5.44
CA GLY A 68 5.33 23.79 -4.52
C GLY A 68 4.44 22.76 -5.23
N THR A 69 3.43 22.27 -4.52
CA THR A 69 2.55 21.20 -5.00
C THR A 69 1.67 21.60 -6.18
N LYS A 70 1.42 22.89 -6.35
CA LYS A 70 0.60 23.44 -7.45
C LYS A 70 1.28 23.38 -8.82
N GLY A 71 2.57 23.06 -8.89
CA GLY A 71 3.33 22.92 -10.14
C GLY A 71 3.62 21.49 -10.54
N ILE A 72 2.93 20.52 -9.97
CA ILE A 72 3.16 19.10 -10.23
C ILE A 72 2.15 18.59 -11.26
N SER A 73 2.67 17.97 -12.32
CA SER A 73 1.90 17.27 -13.36
C SER A 73 2.12 15.76 -13.28
N LEU A 74 1.21 15.00 -13.87
CA LEU A 74 1.25 13.53 -13.88
C LEU A 74 1.55 13.04 -15.28
N PHE A 75 2.44 12.06 -15.40
CA PHE A 75 2.84 11.45 -16.67
C PHE A 75 2.70 9.94 -16.61
N LEU A 76 2.19 9.36 -17.70
CA LEU A 76 2.19 7.93 -17.94
C LEU A 76 3.45 7.58 -18.74
N CYS A 77 4.32 6.76 -18.16
CA CYS A 77 5.59 6.33 -18.74
C CYS A 77 5.64 4.80 -18.74
N PRO A 78 5.42 4.12 -19.88
CA PRO A 78 5.53 2.67 -19.96
C PRO A 78 7.01 2.25 -19.92
N LYS A 79 7.31 1.13 -19.24
CA LYS A 79 8.64 0.49 -19.26
C LYS A 79 9.05 0.06 -20.67
N VAL A 80 8.10 -0.48 -21.42
CA VAL A 80 8.22 -0.81 -22.84
C VAL A 80 7.19 0.01 -23.60
N LEU A 81 7.62 0.72 -24.64
CA LEU A 81 6.72 1.52 -25.46
C LEU A 81 5.67 0.63 -26.13
N VAL A 82 4.50 1.18 -26.34
CA VAL A 82 3.37 0.47 -26.94
C VAL A 82 3.12 1.04 -28.32
N ASN A 83 3.08 0.18 -29.33
CA ASN A 83 2.76 0.53 -30.71
C ASN A 83 1.25 0.81 -30.87
N ASP A 84 0.86 1.44 -31.98
CA ASP A 84 -0.54 1.78 -32.26
C ASP A 84 -1.47 0.55 -32.33
N ASP A 85 -0.93 -0.60 -32.70
CA ASP A 85 -1.65 -1.88 -32.73
C ASP A 85 -1.75 -2.58 -31.35
N GLY A 86 -1.19 -1.96 -30.29
CA GLY A 86 -1.14 -2.50 -28.94
C GLY A 86 0.00 -3.47 -28.66
N SER A 87 0.84 -3.79 -29.65
CA SER A 87 2.03 -4.63 -29.47
C SER A 87 3.13 -3.89 -28.69
N LEU A 88 4.01 -4.65 -28.06
CA LEU A 88 5.17 -4.09 -27.35
C LEU A 88 6.25 -3.67 -28.35
N GLY A 89 6.72 -2.43 -28.20
CA GLY A 89 7.76 -1.81 -29.00
C GLY A 89 9.14 -1.86 -28.34
N ALA A 90 9.89 -0.76 -28.49
CA ALA A 90 11.21 -0.63 -27.88
C ALA A 90 11.13 -0.41 -26.37
N ARG A 91 12.18 -0.83 -25.65
CA ARG A 91 12.33 -0.50 -24.22
C ARG A 91 12.48 1.02 -24.07
N ASN A 92 11.71 1.59 -23.16
CA ASN A 92 11.80 3.00 -22.81
C ASN A 92 13.04 3.27 -21.94
N ALA A 93 13.50 4.51 -21.85
CA ALA A 93 14.65 4.92 -21.05
C ALA A 93 14.30 4.98 -19.55
N ILE A 94 13.86 3.84 -19.03
CA ILE A 94 13.54 3.61 -17.61
C ILE A 94 14.40 2.45 -17.12
N SER A 95 15.12 2.66 -16.02
CA SER A 95 16.01 1.66 -15.43
C SER A 95 15.88 1.58 -13.91
N VAL A 96 16.21 0.42 -13.35
CA VAL A 96 16.35 0.23 -11.91
C VAL A 96 17.76 0.67 -11.50
N GLY A 97 17.86 1.66 -10.62
CA GLY A 97 19.13 2.09 -10.05
C GLY A 97 19.56 1.23 -8.86
N ALA A 98 18.61 0.80 -8.04
CA ALA A 98 18.85 -0.07 -6.90
C ALA A 98 17.55 -0.77 -6.45
N LEU A 99 17.71 -1.88 -5.72
CA LEU A 99 16.65 -2.53 -4.96
C LEU A 99 16.89 -2.30 -3.47
N GLU A 100 15.83 -1.96 -2.75
CA GLU A 100 15.90 -1.70 -1.31
C GLU A 100 15.97 -3.02 -0.51
N HIS A 101 16.88 -3.08 0.45
CA HIS A 101 16.92 -4.14 1.46
C HIS A 101 16.00 -3.74 2.61
N LYS A 102 14.83 -4.35 2.68
CA LYS A 102 13.74 -3.94 3.58
C LYS A 102 13.66 -4.78 4.85
N MET A 103 13.02 -4.23 5.88
CA MET A 103 12.67 -4.92 7.13
C MET A 103 11.70 -6.08 6.91
N GLY A 104 10.71 -5.90 6.01
CA GLY A 104 9.66 -6.85 5.68
C GLY A 104 9.26 -6.77 4.21
N ILE A 105 8.23 -7.52 3.83
CA ILE A 105 7.70 -7.62 2.46
C ILE A 105 8.84 -7.89 1.46
N HIS A 106 9.67 -8.87 1.77
CA HIS A 106 10.90 -9.14 1.01
C HIS A 106 10.64 -9.65 -0.41
N ALA A 107 9.49 -10.28 -0.65
CA ALA A 107 9.14 -10.83 -1.95
C ALA A 107 8.71 -9.76 -2.97
N GLN A 108 8.33 -8.56 -2.54
CA GLN A 108 7.98 -7.46 -3.43
C GLN A 108 9.20 -6.56 -3.66
N PRO A 109 9.65 -6.32 -4.91
CA PRO A 109 10.73 -5.38 -5.17
C PRO A 109 10.29 -3.95 -4.84
N THR A 110 11.16 -3.22 -4.15
CA THR A 110 11.05 -1.78 -3.93
C THR A 110 12.26 -1.13 -4.57
N CYS A 111 12.03 -0.31 -5.59
CA CYS A 111 13.06 0.13 -6.52
C CYS A 111 13.41 1.60 -6.34
N VAL A 112 14.68 1.92 -6.59
CA VAL A 112 15.09 3.24 -7.07
C VAL A 112 14.92 3.21 -8.59
N MET A 113 14.09 4.10 -9.14
CA MET A 113 13.81 4.17 -10.58
C MET A 113 14.47 5.39 -11.18
N ASN A 114 15.22 5.20 -12.28
CA ASN A 114 15.80 6.28 -13.08
C ASN A 114 15.01 6.44 -14.38
N TYR A 115 14.67 7.67 -14.68
CA TYR A 115 14.02 8.13 -15.91
C TYR A 115 15.03 8.98 -16.66
N ASP A 116 15.69 8.41 -17.66
CA ASP A 116 16.82 9.01 -18.37
C ASP A 116 16.37 9.64 -19.70
N GLY A 117 15.41 10.55 -19.62
CA GLY A 117 14.79 11.13 -20.81
C GLY A 117 13.75 10.20 -21.43
N CYS A 118 13.06 9.42 -20.60
CA CYS A 118 12.05 8.48 -21.07
C CYS A 118 10.85 9.19 -21.71
N GLN A 119 10.24 8.51 -22.66
CA GLN A 119 9.02 8.99 -23.31
C GLN A 119 7.82 8.76 -22.38
N GLY A 120 6.98 9.79 -22.25
CA GLY A 120 5.75 9.73 -21.48
C GLY A 120 4.66 10.63 -22.05
N TRP A 121 3.46 10.48 -21.50
CA TRP A 121 2.28 11.25 -21.90
C TRP A 121 1.65 11.86 -20.66
N MET A 122 1.25 13.14 -20.75
CA MET A 122 0.59 13.82 -19.65
C MET A 122 -0.80 13.21 -19.40
N VAL A 123 -1.11 13.01 -18.12
CA VAL A 123 -2.42 12.55 -17.66
C VAL A 123 -3.14 13.70 -16.98
N GLY A 124 -4.30 14.07 -17.52
CA GLY A 124 -5.10 15.20 -17.04
C GLY A 124 -4.50 16.56 -17.43
N GLU A 125 -4.85 17.58 -16.65
CA GLU A 125 -4.46 18.97 -16.94
C GLU A 125 -3.07 19.30 -16.36
N PRO A 126 -2.32 20.21 -17.02
CA PRO A 126 -1.06 20.73 -16.48
C PRO A 126 -1.19 21.24 -15.05
N ASN A 127 -0.21 20.94 -14.22
CA ASN A 127 -0.15 21.38 -12.82
C ASN A 127 -1.30 20.84 -11.92
N ARG A 128 -2.00 19.81 -12.38
CA ARG A 128 -3.06 19.11 -11.64
C ARG A 128 -2.71 17.65 -11.32
N GLY A 129 -1.43 17.29 -11.43
CA GLY A 129 -0.97 15.91 -11.32
C GLY A 129 -1.27 15.25 -9.97
N LEU A 130 -1.21 15.99 -8.88
CA LEU A 130 -1.60 15.46 -7.56
C LEU A 130 -3.10 15.11 -7.50
N ALA A 131 -3.96 15.97 -8.03
CA ALA A 131 -5.40 15.70 -8.05
C ALA A 131 -5.72 14.44 -8.90
N ALA A 132 -5.05 14.27 -10.03
CA ALA A 132 -5.18 13.09 -10.87
C ALA A 132 -4.66 11.82 -10.14
N MET A 133 -3.52 11.91 -9.45
CA MET A 133 -2.94 10.80 -8.67
C MET A 133 -3.85 10.39 -7.49
N PHE A 134 -4.51 11.35 -6.83
CA PHE A 134 -5.42 11.07 -5.73
C PHE A 134 -6.64 10.23 -6.13
N THR A 135 -7.06 10.25 -7.39
CA THR A 135 -8.12 9.37 -7.89
C THR A 135 -7.78 7.89 -7.65
N MET A 136 -6.51 7.52 -7.82
CA MET A 136 -6.02 6.16 -7.52
C MET A 136 -5.69 5.99 -6.04
N MET A 137 -5.01 6.96 -5.42
CA MET A 137 -4.56 6.86 -4.04
C MET A 137 -5.71 6.72 -3.02
N ASN A 138 -6.90 7.22 -3.32
CA ASN A 138 -8.05 7.03 -2.44
C ASN A 138 -8.45 5.54 -2.35
N ALA A 139 -8.41 4.81 -3.47
CA ALA A 139 -8.62 3.37 -3.45
C ALA A 139 -7.47 2.64 -2.74
N GLU A 140 -6.21 3.04 -3.00
CA GLU A 140 -5.04 2.47 -2.33
C GLU A 140 -5.08 2.59 -0.81
N ARG A 141 -5.57 3.71 -0.28
CA ARG A 141 -5.73 3.89 1.17
C ARG A 141 -6.63 2.83 1.80
N LEU A 142 -7.73 2.48 1.14
CA LEU A 142 -8.59 1.38 1.60
C LEU A 142 -7.84 0.05 1.54
N PHE A 143 -7.13 -0.24 0.44
CA PHE A 143 -6.38 -1.50 0.29
C PHE A 143 -5.24 -1.63 1.31
N VAL A 144 -4.55 -0.54 1.63
CA VAL A 144 -3.53 -0.55 2.70
C VAL A 144 -4.18 -0.77 4.08
N GLY A 145 -5.38 -0.24 4.33
CA GLY A 145 -6.17 -0.59 5.51
C GLY A 145 -6.52 -2.09 5.55
N VAL A 146 -6.93 -2.66 4.41
CA VAL A 146 -7.17 -4.13 4.27
C VAL A 146 -5.91 -4.94 4.52
N GLN A 147 -4.74 -4.45 4.09
CA GLN A 147 -3.45 -5.10 4.40
C GLN A 147 -3.22 -5.17 5.91
N GLY A 148 -3.43 -4.07 6.64
CA GLY A 148 -3.32 -4.05 8.11
C GLY A 148 -4.27 -5.04 8.77
N LEU A 149 -5.53 -5.09 8.34
CA LEU A 149 -6.51 -6.07 8.80
C LEU A 149 -6.08 -7.51 8.49
N GLY A 150 -5.64 -7.79 7.26
CA GLY A 150 -5.27 -9.15 6.82
C GLY A 150 -4.10 -9.72 7.61
N VAL A 151 -3.07 -8.90 7.85
CA VAL A 151 -1.91 -9.32 8.64
C VAL A 151 -2.28 -9.52 10.12
N ALA A 152 -3.13 -8.65 10.67
CA ALA A 152 -3.66 -8.80 12.04
C ALA A 152 -4.48 -10.09 12.19
N ASP A 153 -5.34 -10.39 11.23
CA ASP A 153 -6.18 -11.60 11.24
C ASP A 153 -5.33 -12.87 11.17
N ALA A 154 -4.36 -12.93 10.25
CA ALA A 154 -3.43 -14.06 10.15
C ALA A 154 -2.63 -14.29 11.45
N SER A 155 -2.12 -13.20 12.05
CA SER A 155 -1.43 -13.23 13.33
C SER A 155 -2.35 -13.70 14.46
N GLY A 156 -3.60 -13.22 14.50
CA GLY A 156 -4.61 -13.60 15.50
C GLY A 156 -4.98 -15.07 15.42
N GLN A 157 -5.19 -15.61 14.23
CA GLN A 157 -5.47 -17.03 14.02
C GLN A 157 -4.32 -17.91 14.50
N THR A 158 -3.08 -17.55 14.14
CA THR A 158 -1.87 -18.26 14.59
C THR A 158 -1.72 -18.22 16.11
N ALA A 159 -1.90 -17.05 16.72
CA ALA A 159 -1.82 -16.87 18.17
C ALA A 159 -2.91 -17.67 18.91
N LEU A 160 -4.13 -17.69 18.39
CA LEU A 160 -5.25 -18.44 18.96
C LEU A 160 -5.01 -19.96 18.90
N ALA A 161 -4.55 -20.47 17.75
CA ALA A 161 -4.21 -21.90 17.60
C ALA A 161 -3.12 -22.30 18.59
N TYR A 162 -2.02 -21.54 18.64
CA TYR A 162 -0.94 -21.78 19.58
C TYR A 162 -1.41 -21.75 21.06
N ALA A 163 -2.25 -20.79 21.43
CA ALA A 163 -2.73 -20.64 22.80
C ALA A 163 -3.64 -21.79 23.25
N ARG A 164 -4.31 -22.48 22.34
CA ARG A 164 -5.13 -23.67 22.60
C ARG A 164 -4.30 -24.92 22.82
N GLU A 165 -3.14 -25.01 22.21
CA GLU A 165 -2.29 -26.22 22.22
C GLU A 165 -1.15 -26.13 23.26
N ARG A 166 -0.58 -24.94 23.44
CA ARG A 166 0.58 -24.72 24.31
C ARG A 166 0.19 -24.91 25.75
N LEU A 167 0.74 -25.95 26.37
CA LEU A 167 0.56 -26.22 27.82
C LEU A 167 1.63 -25.47 28.61
N GLN A 168 1.23 -24.58 29.52
CA GLN A 168 2.14 -23.87 30.42
C GLN A 168 1.40 -23.23 31.59
N GLY A 169 1.99 -23.39 32.79
CA GLY A 169 1.43 -22.80 34.01
C GLY A 169 0.21 -23.54 34.56
N ARG A 170 -0.35 -23.01 35.65
CA ARG A 170 -1.52 -23.53 36.34
C ARG A 170 -2.52 -22.42 36.57
N VAL A 171 -3.79 -22.76 36.67
CA VAL A 171 -4.86 -21.80 37.01
C VAL A 171 -5.64 -22.35 38.23
N PRO A 172 -6.20 -21.47 39.09
CA PRO A 172 -7.02 -21.90 40.22
C PRO A 172 -8.17 -22.81 39.77
N GLY A 173 -8.43 -23.86 40.54
CA GLY A 173 -9.50 -24.82 40.31
C GLY A 173 -9.23 -25.86 39.22
N ARG A 174 -8.01 -25.92 38.65
CA ARG A 174 -7.62 -26.99 37.71
C ARG A 174 -6.36 -27.70 38.16
N SER A 175 -6.29 -29.01 37.99
CA SER A 175 -5.11 -29.83 38.28
C SER A 175 -4.17 -29.83 37.05
N GLY A 176 -2.85 -29.82 37.34
CA GLY A 176 -1.81 -29.92 36.30
C GLY A 176 -1.59 -28.63 35.52
N THR A 177 -0.80 -28.74 34.43
CA THR A 177 -0.59 -27.66 33.47
C THR A 177 -1.80 -27.53 32.53
N VAL A 178 -2.09 -26.31 32.10
CA VAL A 178 -3.24 -26.00 31.25
C VAL A 178 -2.78 -25.35 29.92
N PRO A 179 -3.61 -25.40 28.86
CA PRO A 179 -3.38 -24.56 27.68
C PRO A 179 -3.32 -23.09 28.10
N ILE A 180 -2.41 -22.32 27.49
CA ILE A 180 -2.20 -20.92 27.91
C ILE A 180 -3.42 -20.03 27.71
N ILE A 181 -4.35 -20.40 26.84
CA ILE A 181 -5.65 -19.73 26.69
C ILE A 181 -6.48 -19.74 27.99
N ALA A 182 -6.17 -20.62 28.95
CA ALA A 182 -6.85 -20.64 30.25
C ALA A 182 -6.45 -19.46 31.18
N HIS A 183 -5.31 -18.81 30.90
CA HIS A 183 -4.86 -17.65 31.66
C HIS A 183 -5.63 -16.39 31.26
N ALA A 184 -6.05 -15.60 32.24
CA ALA A 184 -6.92 -14.45 32.04
C ALA A 184 -6.29 -13.38 31.12
N ASP A 185 -5.00 -13.12 31.26
CA ASP A 185 -4.29 -12.12 30.44
C ASP A 185 -4.15 -12.56 28.97
N VAL A 186 -3.85 -13.84 28.73
CA VAL A 186 -3.82 -14.38 27.37
C VAL A 186 -5.20 -14.26 26.70
N ARG A 187 -6.28 -14.57 27.43
CA ARG A 187 -7.66 -14.39 26.94
C ARG A 187 -7.97 -12.94 26.64
N ARG A 188 -7.58 -12.01 27.52
CA ARG A 188 -7.75 -10.58 27.30
C ARG A 188 -7.07 -10.14 25.99
N THR A 189 -5.81 -10.55 25.79
CA THR A 189 -5.04 -10.23 24.58
C THR A 189 -5.74 -10.76 23.32
N LEU A 190 -6.10 -12.05 23.32
CA LEU A 190 -6.78 -12.66 22.17
C LEU A 190 -8.15 -12.03 21.88
N LEU A 191 -8.92 -11.69 22.92
CA LEU A 191 -10.21 -10.99 22.76
C LEU A 191 -10.03 -9.59 22.22
N SER A 192 -9.02 -8.86 22.65
CA SER A 192 -8.71 -7.51 22.10
C SER A 192 -8.36 -7.60 20.62
N MET A 193 -7.51 -8.56 20.22
CA MET A 193 -7.17 -8.80 18.82
C MET A 193 -8.43 -9.14 17.99
N GLN A 194 -9.25 -10.09 18.46
CA GLN A 194 -10.46 -10.52 17.77
C GLN A 194 -11.46 -9.38 17.63
N SER A 195 -11.68 -8.59 18.69
CA SER A 195 -12.60 -7.44 18.66
C SER A 195 -12.17 -6.40 17.62
N PHE A 196 -10.87 -6.13 17.54
CA PHE A 196 -10.34 -5.24 16.51
C PHE A 196 -10.56 -5.81 15.11
N ILE A 197 -10.20 -7.08 14.88
CA ILE A 197 -10.31 -7.74 13.56
C ILE A 197 -11.76 -7.71 13.05
N GLU A 198 -12.74 -8.03 13.90
CA GLU A 198 -14.15 -8.02 13.51
C GLU A 198 -14.66 -6.61 13.22
N ALA A 199 -14.33 -5.63 14.06
CA ALA A 199 -14.70 -4.23 13.84
C ALA A 199 -14.05 -3.67 12.56
N ALA A 200 -12.77 -3.96 12.34
CA ALA A 200 -12.04 -3.55 11.14
C ALA A 200 -12.65 -4.16 9.87
N ARG A 201 -13.01 -5.43 9.91
CA ARG A 201 -13.67 -6.13 8.79
C ARG A 201 -15.00 -5.48 8.43
N ALA A 202 -15.84 -5.19 9.42
CA ALA A 202 -17.12 -4.51 9.21
C ALA A 202 -16.91 -3.11 8.60
N MET A 203 -15.91 -2.38 9.07
CA MET A 203 -15.59 -1.03 8.61
C MET A 203 -15.10 -1.01 7.15
N VAL A 204 -14.23 -1.97 6.79
CA VAL A 204 -13.73 -2.14 5.41
C VAL A 204 -14.89 -2.45 4.46
N VAL A 205 -15.73 -3.43 4.81
CA VAL A 205 -16.86 -3.84 3.95
C VAL A 205 -17.87 -2.70 3.78
N HIS A 206 -18.17 -1.98 4.86
CA HIS A 206 -19.04 -0.81 4.78
C HIS A 206 -18.49 0.26 3.84
N THR A 207 -17.20 0.60 3.97
CA THR A 207 -16.58 1.64 3.13
C THR A 207 -16.46 1.21 1.67
N ALA A 208 -16.14 -0.06 1.41
CA ALA A 208 -16.15 -0.61 0.06
C ALA A 208 -17.54 -0.50 -0.60
N LEU A 209 -18.61 -0.79 0.16
CA LEU A 209 -19.99 -0.60 -0.30
C LEU A 209 -20.32 0.88 -0.60
N GLU A 210 -19.83 1.81 0.22
CA GLU A 210 -20.01 3.24 -0.05
C GLU A 210 -19.25 3.67 -1.32
N MET A 211 -18.05 3.13 -1.59
CA MET A 211 -17.32 3.36 -2.85
C MET A 211 -18.10 2.86 -4.07
N ASP A 212 -18.74 1.70 -3.97
CA ASP A 212 -19.61 1.18 -5.04
C ASP A 212 -20.86 2.05 -5.22
N ARG A 213 -21.47 2.52 -4.14
CA ARG A 213 -22.62 3.44 -4.18
C ARG A 213 -22.26 4.78 -4.81
N GLU A 214 -21.14 5.37 -4.44
CA GLU A 214 -20.61 6.60 -5.04
C GLU A 214 -20.51 6.48 -6.55
N LYS A 215 -20.02 5.35 -7.04
CA LYS A 215 -19.72 5.13 -8.45
C LYS A 215 -20.94 4.68 -9.27
N PHE A 216 -21.76 3.80 -8.74
CA PHE A 216 -22.73 3.06 -9.52
C PHE A 216 -24.21 3.27 -9.12
N HIS A 217 -24.51 3.94 -8.01
CA HIS A 217 -25.90 4.10 -7.59
C HIS A 217 -26.66 4.99 -8.58
N PRO A 218 -27.91 4.62 -8.99
CA PRO A 218 -28.69 5.39 -9.97
C PRO A 218 -29.05 6.80 -9.48
N ASP A 219 -29.36 6.95 -8.18
CA ASP A 219 -29.73 8.22 -7.57
C ASP A 219 -28.48 9.08 -7.28
N ALA A 220 -28.46 10.31 -7.82
CA ALA A 220 -27.37 11.27 -7.66
C ALA A 220 -27.17 11.72 -6.20
N ALA A 221 -28.25 11.88 -5.42
CA ALA A 221 -28.14 12.28 -4.02
C ALA A 221 -27.51 11.19 -3.15
N VAL A 222 -27.79 9.91 -3.49
CA VAL A 222 -27.13 8.77 -2.83
C VAL A 222 -25.65 8.71 -3.20
N ARG A 223 -25.29 8.92 -4.48
CA ARG A 223 -23.88 8.98 -4.89
C ARG A 223 -23.12 10.07 -4.17
N GLN A 224 -23.69 11.26 -4.05
CA GLN A 224 -23.06 12.37 -3.36
C GLN A 224 -22.81 12.04 -1.89
N ARG A 225 -23.81 11.55 -1.16
CA ARG A 225 -23.67 11.17 0.26
C ARG A 225 -22.65 10.06 0.45
N ALA A 226 -22.65 9.09 -0.43
CA ALA A 226 -21.67 8.00 -0.40
C ALA A 226 -20.25 8.54 -0.60
N GLY A 227 -20.02 9.46 -1.54
CA GLY A 227 -18.73 10.12 -1.73
C GLY A 227 -18.26 10.92 -0.51
N GLU A 228 -19.17 11.61 0.19
CA GLU A 228 -18.87 12.30 1.45
C GLU A 228 -18.45 11.31 2.54
N ASN A 229 -19.14 10.17 2.66
CA ASN A 229 -18.78 9.08 3.57
C ASN A 229 -17.41 8.47 3.23
N VAL A 230 -17.14 8.20 1.97
CA VAL A 230 -15.83 7.66 1.50
C VAL A 230 -14.71 8.63 1.83
N ALA A 231 -14.91 9.93 1.55
CA ALA A 231 -13.91 10.96 1.86
C ALA A 231 -13.58 11.06 3.35
N LEU A 232 -14.58 10.86 4.22
CA LEU A 232 -14.40 10.84 5.68
C LEU A 232 -13.73 9.55 6.15
N LEU A 233 -14.21 8.39 5.68
CA LEU A 233 -13.80 7.08 6.24
C LEU A 233 -12.44 6.61 5.73
N THR A 234 -12.08 6.91 4.50
CA THR A 234 -10.83 6.42 3.89
C THR A 234 -9.56 6.76 4.69
N PRO A 235 -9.33 8.02 5.11
CA PRO A 235 -8.15 8.34 5.93
C PRO A 235 -8.22 7.71 7.32
N VAL A 236 -9.41 7.59 7.91
CA VAL A 236 -9.61 6.93 9.23
C VAL A 236 -9.26 5.44 9.13
N ILE A 237 -9.76 4.76 8.11
CA ILE A 237 -9.48 3.33 7.86
C ILE A 237 -7.98 3.12 7.68
N LYS A 238 -7.35 3.90 6.78
CA LYS A 238 -5.91 3.75 6.55
C LYS A 238 -5.14 3.89 7.86
N ALA A 239 -5.36 4.95 8.62
CA ALA A 239 -4.63 5.18 9.86
C ALA A 239 -4.95 4.13 10.94
N ALA A 240 -6.23 3.94 11.27
CA ALA A 240 -6.63 3.07 12.37
C ALA A 240 -6.31 1.58 12.11
N LEU A 241 -6.56 1.09 10.88
CA LEU A 241 -6.36 -0.33 10.60
C LEU A 241 -4.88 -0.70 10.44
N THR A 242 -4.04 0.23 10.03
CA THR A 242 -2.60 -0.02 9.96
C THR A 242 -1.95 0.09 11.34
N ASP A 243 -2.28 1.10 12.14
CA ASP A 243 -1.70 1.27 13.48
C ASP A 243 -2.14 0.13 14.42
N PHE A 244 -3.45 -0.09 14.57
CA PHE A 244 -3.95 -1.19 15.41
C PHE A 244 -3.67 -2.57 14.82
N GLY A 245 -3.57 -2.70 13.49
CA GLY A 245 -3.14 -3.91 12.82
C GLY A 245 -1.72 -4.30 13.22
N PHE A 246 -0.81 -3.34 13.23
CA PHE A 246 0.54 -3.54 13.73
C PHE A 246 0.55 -3.94 15.22
N GLU A 247 -0.20 -3.24 16.08
CA GLU A 247 -0.32 -3.58 17.50
C GLU A 247 -0.86 -5.02 17.70
N ALA A 248 -1.83 -5.44 16.90
CA ALA A 248 -2.35 -6.80 16.94
C ALA A 248 -1.29 -7.85 16.57
N THR A 249 -0.42 -7.57 15.59
CA THR A 249 0.67 -8.51 15.26
C THR A 249 1.71 -8.61 16.36
N VAL A 250 2.03 -7.50 17.04
CA VAL A 250 2.93 -7.48 18.21
C VAL A 250 2.31 -8.27 19.37
N ALA A 251 1.01 -8.10 19.62
CA ALA A 251 0.28 -8.85 20.63
C ALA A 251 0.26 -10.36 20.32
N GLY A 252 0.03 -10.74 19.07
CA GLY A 252 0.10 -12.13 18.62
C GLY A 252 1.49 -12.73 18.81
N GLN A 253 2.54 -11.99 18.48
CA GLN A 253 3.92 -12.40 18.73
C GLN A 253 4.17 -12.65 20.23
N GLN A 254 3.67 -11.78 21.10
CA GLN A 254 3.79 -11.91 22.54
C GLN A 254 3.08 -13.16 23.08
N VAL A 255 1.93 -13.55 22.53
CA VAL A 255 1.21 -14.77 22.92
C VAL A 255 2.05 -16.02 22.68
N LEU A 256 2.88 -16.07 21.64
CA LEU A 256 3.77 -17.19 21.36
C LEU A 256 5.01 -17.20 22.29
N GLY A 257 5.27 -16.15 23.07
CA GLY A 257 6.46 -16.04 23.91
C GLY A 257 7.75 -16.12 23.09
N GLY A 258 8.74 -16.89 23.55
CA GLY A 258 10.00 -17.07 22.82
C GLY A 258 9.84 -17.61 21.41
N HIS A 259 8.86 -18.47 21.16
CA HIS A 259 8.56 -18.98 19.80
C HIS A 259 8.13 -17.87 18.85
N GLY A 260 7.45 -16.82 19.32
CA GLY A 260 7.06 -15.68 18.51
C GLY A 260 8.23 -14.87 17.92
N TYR A 261 9.43 -15.04 18.48
CA TYR A 261 10.65 -14.37 18.00
C TYR A 261 11.47 -15.24 17.04
N ILE A 262 11.09 -16.50 16.86
CA ILE A 262 11.80 -17.50 16.06
C ILE A 262 11.17 -17.57 14.66
N ARG A 263 12.01 -17.50 13.60
CA ARG A 263 11.56 -17.43 12.19
C ARG A 263 10.71 -18.62 11.77
N GLU A 264 11.03 -19.80 12.24
CA GLU A 264 10.32 -21.05 11.90
C GLU A 264 8.84 -21.04 12.31
N TRP A 265 8.45 -20.15 13.23
CA TRP A 265 7.07 -19.98 13.64
C TRP A 265 6.31 -18.94 12.80
N GLY A 266 7.00 -18.16 11.97
CA GLY A 266 6.42 -17.20 11.03
C GLY A 266 5.77 -15.97 11.67
N GLN A 267 5.57 -15.94 12.98
CA GLN A 267 4.85 -14.87 13.67
C GLN A 267 5.60 -13.54 13.64
N GLU A 268 6.94 -13.57 13.68
CA GLU A 268 7.79 -12.38 13.62
C GLU A 268 7.68 -11.65 12.28
N GLN A 269 7.39 -12.40 11.20
CA GLN A 269 7.20 -11.84 9.86
C GLN A 269 5.97 -10.95 9.80
N TYR A 270 4.86 -11.31 10.44
CA TYR A 270 3.67 -10.47 10.49
C TYR A 270 3.97 -9.10 11.10
N VAL A 271 4.79 -9.04 12.16
CA VAL A 271 5.21 -7.77 12.78
C VAL A 271 6.03 -6.93 11.81
N ARG A 272 7.00 -7.54 11.11
CA ARG A 272 7.86 -6.83 10.16
C ARG A 272 7.07 -6.33 8.95
N ASP A 273 6.19 -7.16 8.41
CA ASP A 273 5.40 -6.84 7.21
C ASP A 273 4.30 -5.80 7.51
N ALA A 274 3.71 -5.82 8.71
CA ALA A 274 2.72 -4.83 9.11
C ALA A 274 3.31 -3.43 9.30
N ARG A 275 4.61 -3.31 9.63
CA ARG A 275 5.22 -2.04 10.06
C ARG A 275 5.29 -0.98 8.97
N ILE A 276 5.26 -1.35 7.70
CA ILE A 276 5.34 -0.41 6.58
C ILE A 276 4.01 0.29 6.28
N ALA A 277 2.89 -0.32 6.62
CA ALA A 277 1.55 0.14 6.25
C ALA A 277 1.10 1.45 6.92
#